data_a67d07908a5a25c91ade195600ca5057
#
_entry.id   a67d07908a5a25c91ade195600ca5057
#
_cell.length_a   1.000
_cell.length_b   1.000
_cell.length_c   1.000
_cell.angle_alpha   90.00
_cell.angle_beta   90.00
_cell.angle_gamma   90.00
#
_symmetry.space_group_name_H-M   'P 1'
#
loop_
_entity.id
_entity.type
_entity.pdbx_description
1 polymer ?
#
loop_
_entity_poly.entity_id
_entity_poly.type
_entity_poly.pdbx_seq_one_letter_code
_entity_poly.pdbx_strand_id
1 'polypeptide(L)'
;AWDSLPYDRASPALSISARRLSALFRLQAGKAKAQLVVTTANAVLQRVLSPFRIRESVREFKPGMEIGRESLGLLLQKQGYGRTDTVIDKGEYAVRGSIVDIFPSGMDEALRLDFFGDELESLRTFDPNTQMSTGRLDSHLLLPASEALLDEDSIKRFRSRYREMFGANATQDPLYEAVSDGRRLAGMEHWLPLFEEKLATLFDHLGKDDLIVIDQASIAAADERVKDISDYYDQRTAITGQAKGNYRPLKPDALYLTGEELKKALEAAPAHR
;
A
#
# COMPACT_ATOMS: atom_id res chain seq x y z
N ALA A 1 -7.63 3.93 7.08
CA ALA A 1 -7.74 2.47 7.25
C ALA A 1 -8.09 1.82 5.91
N TRP A 2 -7.82 0.54 5.79
CA TRP A 2 -8.37 -0.27 4.71
C TRP A 2 -9.89 -0.35 4.83
N ASP A 3 -10.56 -0.56 3.72
CA ASP A 3 -12.00 -0.78 3.62
C ASP A 3 -12.40 -2.27 3.76
N SER A 4 -11.42 -3.17 3.83
CA SER A 4 -11.61 -4.58 4.16
C SER A 4 -11.57 -4.81 5.68
N LEU A 5 -12.31 -5.82 6.15
CA LEU A 5 -12.25 -6.23 7.55
C LEU A 5 -10.91 -6.92 7.86
N PRO A 6 -10.45 -6.87 9.13
CA PRO A 6 -9.29 -7.65 9.55
C PRO A 6 -9.49 -9.12 9.23
N TYR A 7 -8.44 -9.75 8.67
CA TYR A 7 -8.44 -11.17 8.31
C TYR A 7 -9.47 -11.60 7.26
N ASP A 8 -10.03 -10.65 6.50
CA ASP A 8 -10.84 -10.97 5.32
C ASP A 8 -9.95 -11.53 4.20
N ARG A 9 -10.57 -12.20 3.23
CA ARG A 9 -9.86 -12.70 2.03
C ARG A 9 -9.92 -11.70 0.87
N ALA A 10 -10.43 -10.51 1.13
CA ALA A 10 -10.51 -9.43 0.16
C ALA A 10 -9.33 -8.47 0.34
N SER A 11 -8.73 -8.04 -0.76
CA SER A 11 -7.82 -6.91 -0.76
C SER A 11 -8.57 -5.61 -0.53
N PRO A 12 -7.94 -4.60 0.09
CA PRO A 12 -8.46 -3.25 0.09
C PRO A 12 -8.62 -2.75 -1.35
N ALA A 13 -9.60 -1.89 -1.60
CA ALA A 13 -9.74 -1.25 -2.89
C ALA A 13 -8.44 -0.50 -3.26
N LEU A 14 -7.97 -0.65 -4.51
CA LEU A 14 -6.72 -0.03 -4.96
C LEU A 14 -6.73 1.48 -4.73
N SER A 15 -7.87 2.14 -4.95
CA SER A 15 -8.04 3.58 -4.69
C SER A 15 -7.88 3.96 -3.21
N ILE A 16 -8.17 3.06 -2.27
CA ILE A 16 -7.99 3.27 -0.83
C ILE A 16 -6.52 3.10 -0.46
N SER A 17 -5.89 1.98 -0.84
CA SER A 17 -4.47 1.71 -0.58
C SER A 17 -3.59 2.84 -1.11
N ALA A 18 -3.87 3.30 -2.27
CA ALA A 18 -3.07 4.29 -2.93
C ALA A 18 -3.33 5.72 -2.40
N ARG A 19 -4.56 6.09 -1.99
CA ARG A 19 -4.79 7.34 -1.23
C ARG A 19 -4.06 7.33 0.10
N ARG A 20 -3.98 6.17 0.75
CA ARG A 20 -3.24 5.98 1.98
C ARG A 20 -1.74 6.18 1.77
N LEU A 21 -1.15 5.55 0.74
CA LEU A 21 0.25 5.75 0.36
C LEU A 21 0.56 7.21 -0.01
N SER A 22 -0.33 7.85 -0.77
CA SER A 22 -0.20 9.28 -1.10
C SER A 22 -0.21 10.17 0.13
N ALA A 23 -1.08 9.90 1.12
CA ALA A 23 -1.12 10.65 2.37
C ALA A 23 0.19 10.47 3.16
N LEU A 24 0.68 9.24 3.31
CA LEU A 24 1.94 8.93 3.99
C LEU A 24 3.15 9.56 3.29
N PHE A 25 3.17 9.55 1.95
CA PHE A 25 4.23 10.21 1.18
C PHE A 25 4.23 11.73 1.38
N ARG A 26 3.04 12.36 1.36
CA ARG A 26 2.91 13.82 1.59
C ARG A 26 3.37 14.24 2.98
N LEU A 27 3.19 13.41 4.00
CA LEU A 27 3.70 13.68 5.36
C LEU A 27 5.23 13.78 5.40
N GLN A 28 5.92 13.13 4.47
CA GLN A 28 7.38 13.13 4.36
C GLN A 28 7.94 14.26 3.47
N ALA A 29 7.11 14.80 2.57
CA ALA A 29 7.49 15.92 1.73
C ALA A 29 7.69 17.15 2.63
N GLY A 30 8.87 17.78 2.53
CA GLY A 30 9.29 18.87 3.42
C GLY A 30 8.21 19.95 3.61
N LYS A 31 8.11 20.44 4.83
CA LYS A 31 7.06 21.34 5.33
C LYS A 31 7.23 22.77 4.81
N ALA A 32 6.90 22.99 3.54
CA ALA A 32 6.84 24.37 3.02
C ALA A 32 5.62 25.14 3.58
N LYS A 33 4.58 24.43 4.09
CA LYS A 33 3.34 25.01 4.65
C LYS A 33 2.81 24.10 5.77
N ALA A 34 2.12 24.70 6.75
CA ALA A 34 1.39 23.96 7.76
C ALA A 34 0.36 23.02 7.11
N GLN A 35 0.32 21.79 7.56
CA GLN A 35 -0.61 20.75 7.09
C GLN A 35 -1.48 20.29 8.25
N LEU A 36 -2.76 20.09 8.00
CA LEU A 36 -3.68 19.44 8.92
C LEU A 36 -3.99 18.04 8.39
N VAL A 37 -3.70 17.03 9.19
CA VAL A 37 -4.00 15.63 8.88
C VAL A 37 -5.09 15.14 9.82
N VAL A 38 -6.24 14.75 9.27
CA VAL A 38 -7.34 14.15 10.02
C VAL A 38 -7.31 12.64 9.75
N THR A 39 -7.34 11.86 10.82
CA THR A 39 -7.31 10.39 10.74
C THR A 39 -8.29 9.77 11.72
N THR A 40 -8.44 8.44 11.68
CA THR A 40 -9.33 7.68 12.57
C THR A 40 -8.53 6.72 13.43
N ALA A 41 -9.09 6.28 14.56
CA ALA A 41 -8.50 5.25 15.40
C ALA A 41 -8.11 3.99 14.62
N ASN A 42 -8.97 3.53 13.70
CA ASN A 42 -8.71 2.37 12.85
C ASN A 42 -7.47 2.55 11.95
N ALA A 43 -7.25 3.77 11.44
CA ALA A 43 -6.10 4.04 10.58
C ALA A 43 -4.80 4.15 11.39
N VAL A 44 -4.87 4.72 12.59
CA VAL A 44 -3.70 4.88 13.49
C VAL A 44 -3.21 3.54 13.99
N LEU A 45 -4.14 2.63 14.34
CA LEU A 45 -3.78 1.28 14.82
C LEU A 45 -3.10 0.41 13.77
N GLN A 46 -3.37 0.64 12.49
CA GLN A 46 -2.82 -0.20 11.44
C GLN A 46 -1.38 0.20 11.13
N ARG A 47 -0.47 -0.79 11.15
CA ARG A 47 0.92 -0.59 10.71
C ARG A 47 0.98 -0.27 9.22
N VAL A 48 2.00 0.45 8.81
CA VAL A 48 2.18 0.99 7.47
C VAL A 48 3.59 0.70 6.95
N LEU A 49 3.82 0.92 5.66
CA LEU A 49 5.17 0.91 5.11
C LEU A 49 6.01 2.00 5.79
N SER A 50 7.30 1.72 5.98
CA SER A 50 8.21 2.70 6.56
C SER A 50 8.40 3.92 5.64
N PRO A 51 8.77 5.10 6.19
CA PRO A 51 9.10 6.28 5.40
C PRO A 51 10.17 6.00 4.33
N PHE A 52 11.16 5.20 4.67
CA PHE A 52 12.21 4.77 3.73
C PHE A 52 11.62 3.95 2.58
N ARG A 53 10.81 2.94 2.90
CA ARG A 53 10.21 2.04 1.91
C ARG A 53 9.31 2.76 0.92
N ILE A 54 8.51 3.72 1.41
CA ILE A 54 7.67 4.53 0.53
C ILE A 54 8.54 5.35 -0.43
N ARG A 55 9.58 6.03 0.05
CA ARG A 55 10.48 6.81 -0.82
C ARG A 55 11.18 5.95 -1.86
N GLU A 56 11.65 4.78 -1.45
CA GLU A 56 12.31 3.83 -2.35
C GLU A 56 11.38 3.32 -3.46
N SER A 57 10.09 3.20 -3.17
CA SER A 57 9.09 2.71 -4.13
C SER A 57 8.61 3.76 -5.14
N VAL A 58 8.88 5.05 -4.90
CA VAL A 58 8.50 6.13 -5.83
C VAL A 58 9.35 6.06 -7.11
N ARG A 59 8.72 6.31 -8.24
CA ARG A 59 9.40 6.44 -9.54
C ARG A 59 9.08 7.79 -10.16
N GLU A 60 10.13 8.51 -10.55
CA GLU A 60 9.98 9.73 -11.34
C GLU A 60 9.90 9.36 -12.82
N PHE A 61 8.93 9.94 -13.52
CA PHE A 61 8.83 9.92 -14.98
C PHE A 61 8.99 11.33 -15.51
N LYS A 62 9.83 11.46 -16.54
CA LYS A 62 10.05 12.72 -17.27
C LYS A 62 10.42 12.43 -18.72
N PRO A 63 10.04 13.30 -19.66
CA PRO A 63 10.47 13.17 -21.06
C PRO A 63 11.99 13.05 -21.18
N GLY A 64 12.46 12.24 -22.14
CA GLY A 64 13.86 11.89 -22.34
C GLY A 64 14.37 10.71 -21.52
N MET A 65 13.53 10.10 -20.66
CA MET A 65 13.91 8.87 -19.96
C MET A 65 13.85 7.66 -20.90
N GLU A 66 14.89 6.82 -20.82
CA GLU A 66 14.88 5.50 -21.45
C GLU A 66 14.30 4.46 -20.48
N ILE A 67 13.15 3.90 -20.84
CA ILE A 67 12.51 2.79 -20.12
C ILE A 67 11.67 1.98 -21.11
N GLY A 68 12.05 0.73 -21.36
CA GLY A 68 11.27 -0.15 -22.22
C GLY A 68 9.85 -0.35 -21.68
N ARG A 69 8.84 -0.31 -22.58
CA ARG A 69 7.42 -0.45 -22.21
C ARG A 69 7.11 -1.76 -21.49
N GLU A 70 7.79 -2.85 -21.84
CA GLU A 70 7.65 -4.12 -21.11
C GLU A 70 8.18 -4.03 -19.69
N SER A 71 9.34 -3.41 -19.50
CA SER A 71 9.94 -3.15 -18.19
C SER A 71 9.05 -2.26 -17.34
N LEU A 72 8.44 -1.23 -17.93
CA LEU A 72 7.46 -0.37 -17.28
C LEU A 72 6.21 -1.18 -16.88
N GLY A 73 5.68 -2.02 -17.75
CA GLY A 73 4.54 -2.88 -17.45
C GLY A 73 4.82 -3.80 -16.25
N LEU A 74 5.99 -4.43 -16.21
CA LEU A 74 6.41 -5.27 -15.08
C LEU A 74 6.58 -4.45 -13.79
N LEU A 75 7.14 -3.25 -13.87
CA LEU A 75 7.26 -2.33 -12.74
C LEU A 75 5.88 -2.00 -12.17
N LEU A 76 4.93 -1.62 -13.02
CA LEU A 76 3.58 -1.28 -12.62
C LEU A 76 2.86 -2.46 -11.94
N GLN A 77 2.99 -3.67 -12.48
CA GLN A 77 2.45 -4.88 -11.85
C GLN A 77 3.05 -5.14 -10.47
N LYS A 78 4.39 -5.04 -10.34
CA LYS A 78 5.09 -5.18 -9.04
C LYS A 78 4.62 -4.14 -8.02
N GLN A 79 4.28 -2.94 -8.48
CA GLN A 79 3.74 -1.85 -7.66
C GLN A 79 2.23 -1.95 -7.39
N GLY A 80 1.56 -2.97 -7.93
CA GLY A 80 0.15 -3.23 -7.64
C GLY A 80 -0.85 -2.58 -8.59
N TYR A 81 -0.39 -1.99 -9.70
CA TYR A 81 -1.30 -1.52 -10.74
C TYR A 81 -1.95 -2.70 -11.47
N GLY A 82 -3.26 -2.61 -11.66
CA GLY A 82 -4.04 -3.57 -12.46
C GLY A 82 -3.94 -3.28 -13.95
N ARG A 83 -3.63 -4.29 -14.76
CA ARG A 83 -3.64 -4.15 -16.21
C ARG A 83 -5.05 -4.22 -16.74
N THR A 84 -5.43 -3.29 -17.61
CA THR A 84 -6.72 -3.21 -18.28
C THR A 84 -6.52 -2.86 -19.76
N ASP A 85 -7.59 -2.95 -20.56
CA ASP A 85 -7.56 -2.50 -21.96
C ASP A 85 -7.74 -0.99 -22.08
N THR A 86 -8.50 -0.39 -21.16
CA THR A 86 -8.76 1.05 -21.11
C THR A 86 -8.78 1.49 -19.65
N VAL A 87 -7.96 2.48 -19.32
CA VAL A 87 -7.85 3.02 -17.97
C VAL A 87 -9.07 3.88 -17.64
N ILE A 88 -9.79 3.50 -16.58
CA ILE A 88 -10.97 4.21 -16.08
C ILE A 88 -10.82 4.49 -14.57
N ASP A 89 -10.34 3.51 -13.80
CA ASP A 89 -10.26 3.60 -12.34
C ASP A 89 -8.83 3.81 -11.84
N LYS A 90 -8.71 4.45 -10.67
CA LYS A 90 -7.43 4.67 -9.99
C LYS A 90 -6.75 3.34 -9.66
N GLY A 91 -5.46 3.23 -9.96
CA GLY A 91 -4.68 2.01 -9.78
C GLY A 91 -4.64 1.12 -11.01
N GLU A 92 -5.19 1.55 -12.13
CA GLU A 92 -5.14 0.84 -13.42
C GLU A 92 -4.03 1.35 -14.32
N TYR A 93 -3.59 0.49 -15.24
CA TYR A 93 -2.75 0.86 -16.38
C TYR A 93 -3.12 0.07 -17.65
N ALA A 94 -2.88 0.66 -18.81
CA ALA A 94 -3.08 0.06 -20.11
C ALA A 94 -1.88 0.32 -21.04
N VAL A 95 -1.54 -0.65 -21.90
CA VAL A 95 -0.49 -0.51 -22.91
C VAL A 95 -1.13 -0.64 -24.29
N ARG A 96 -1.03 0.42 -25.08
CA ARG A 96 -1.62 0.50 -26.43
C ARG A 96 -0.62 1.05 -27.43
N GLY A 97 0.02 0.17 -28.18
CA GLY A 97 1.06 0.56 -29.15
C GLY A 97 2.24 1.25 -28.46
N SER A 98 2.50 2.52 -28.81
CA SER A 98 3.54 3.34 -28.17
C SER A 98 3.08 4.06 -26.91
N ILE A 99 1.84 3.86 -26.47
CA ILE A 99 1.26 4.60 -25.33
C ILE A 99 1.13 3.68 -24.13
N VAL A 100 1.49 4.20 -22.97
CA VAL A 100 1.15 3.60 -21.66
C VAL A 100 0.32 4.61 -20.89
N ASP A 101 -0.94 4.24 -20.64
CA ASP A 101 -1.86 5.00 -19.81
C ASP A 101 -1.81 4.46 -18.37
N ILE A 102 -1.79 5.34 -17.36
CA ILE A 102 -1.75 4.98 -15.94
C ILE A 102 -2.69 5.91 -15.19
N PHE A 103 -3.50 5.40 -14.27
CA PHE A 103 -4.26 6.26 -13.36
C PHE A 103 -3.69 6.21 -11.95
N PRO A 104 -2.76 7.11 -11.60
CA PRO A 104 -2.18 7.18 -10.26
C PRO A 104 -3.25 7.57 -9.24
N SER A 105 -3.19 6.98 -8.08
CA SER A 105 -4.22 7.14 -7.06
C SER A 105 -4.23 8.48 -6.36
N GLY A 106 -3.12 9.19 -6.44
CA GLY A 106 -2.98 10.54 -5.88
C GLY A 106 -3.42 11.67 -6.80
N MET A 107 -3.85 11.36 -8.02
CA MET A 107 -4.28 12.33 -9.02
C MET A 107 -5.78 12.23 -9.31
N ASP A 108 -6.35 13.30 -9.83
CA ASP A 108 -7.74 13.33 -10.30
C ASP A 108 -7.82 13.06 -11.81
N GLU A 109 -6.71 13.18 -12.53
CA GLU A 109 -6.56 12.85 -13.93
C GLU A 109 -5.58 11.69 -14.09
N ALA A 110 -5.77 10.89 -15.15
CA ALA A 110 -4.84 9.83 -15.51
C ALA A 110 -3.64 10.39 -16.30
N LEU A 111 -2.58 9.62 -16.37
CA LEU A 111 -1.34 9.94 -17.08
C LEU A 111 -1.27 9.15 -18.37
N ARG A 112 -0.84 9.82 -19.43
CA ARG A 112 -0.49 9.22 -20.72
C ARG A 112 0.98 9.43 -21.01
N LEU A 113 1.69 8.33 -21.12
CA LEU A 113 3.11 8.26 -21.46
C LEU A 113 3.23 7.86 -22.91
N ASP A 114 3.74 8.74 -23.78
CA ASP A 114 4.00 8.45 -25.17
C ASP A 114 5.47 8.09 -25.36
N PHE A 115 5.73 7.01 -26.08
CA PHE A 115 7.06 6.48 -26.31
C PHE A 115 7.45 6.53 -27.77
N PHE A 116 8.71 6.92 -28.04
CA PHE A 116 9.39 6.67 -29.29
C PHE A 116 10.46 5.60 -29.07
N GLY A 117 10.22 4.39 -29.52
CA GLY A 117 11.04 3.25 -29.12
C GLY A 117 10.93 2.98 -27.62
N ASP A 118 12.06 3.08 -26.92
CA ASP A 118 12.16 2.94 -25.47
C ASP A 118 12.30 4.29 -24.74
N GLU A 119 12.34 5.40 -25.47
CA GLU A 119 12.40 6.75 -24.90
C GLU A 119 10.98 7.27 -24.61
N LEU A 120 10.77 7.80 -23.41
CA LEU A 120 9.55 8.54 -23.07
C LEU A 120 9.59 9.93 -23.71
N GLU A 121 8.87 10.10 -24.83
CA GLU A 121 8.85 11.34 -25.61
C GLU A 121 8.01 12.44 -24.94
N SER A 122 6.85 12.06 -24.39
CA SER A 122 5.96 13.02 -23.74
C SER A 122 5.17 12.41 -22.58
N LEU A 123 4.87 13.26 -21.61
CA LEU A 123 4.04 12.96 -20.46
C LEU A 123 2.86 13.93 -20.42
N ARG A 124 1.64 13.39 -20.43
CA ARG A 124 0.41 14.18 -20.46
C ARG A 124 -0.59 13.71 -19.42
N THR A 125 -1.49 14.59 -18.98
CA THR A 125 -2.71 14.20 -18.29
C THR A 125 -3.83 13.97 -19.30
N PHE A 126 -4.79 13.11 -18.93
CA PHE A 126 -6.01 12.89 -19.69
C PHE A 126 -7.20 12.58 -18.77
N ASP A 127 -8.39 12.89 -19.25
CA ASP A 127 -9.64 12.53 -18.57
C ASP A 127 -9.98 11.05 -18.88
N PRO A 128 -10.08 10.18 -17.85
CA PRO A 128 -10.38 8.76 -18.04
C PRO A 128 -11.75 8.51 -18.70
N ASN A 129 -12.73 9.38 -18.54
CA ASN A 129 -14.07 9.20 -19.09
C ASN A 129 -14.12 9.53 -20.58
N THR A 130 -13.47 10.62 -20.99
CA THR A 130 -13.45 11.06 -22.39
C THR A 130 -12.26 10.53 -23.18
N GLN A 131 -11.23 10.03 -22.49
CA GLN A 131 -9.94 9.59 -23.06
C GLN A 131 -9.15 10.73 -23.76
N MET A 132 -9.56 11.99 -23.56
CA MET A 132 -8.94 13.16 -24.18
C MET A 132 -7.83 13.73 -23.28
N SER A 133 -6.69 14.07 -23.89
CA SER A 133 -5.59 14.74 -23.15
C SER A 133 -6.02 16.12 -22.67
N THR A 134 -5.67 16.43 -21.45
CA THR A 134 -6.07 17.68 -20.73
C THR A 134 -4.89 18.62 -20.48
N GLY A 135 -3.68 18.07 -20.34
CA GLY A 135 -2.49 18.87 -20.06
C GLY A 135 -1.18 18.17 -20.42
N ARG A 136 -0.07 18.89 -20.30
CA ARG A 136 1.29 18.37 -20.44
C ARG A 136 2.03 18.53 -19.12
N LEU A 137 2.86 17.56 -18.77
CA LEU A 137 3.69 17.55 -17.57
C LEU A 137 5.16 17.46 -17.94
N ASP A 138 6.00 18.17 -17.21
CA ASP A 138 7.47 18.09 -17.31
C ASP A 138 8.02 16.90 -16.54
N SER A 139 7.36 16.50 -15.46
CA SER A 139 7.66 15.27 -14.70
C SER A 139 6.49 14.84 -13.82
N HIS A 140 6.52 13.59 -13.37
CA HIS A 140 5.57 13.07 -12.38
C HIS A 140 6.24 12.03 -11.47
N LEU A 141 5.91 12.09 -10.16
CA LEU A 141 6.32 11.09 -9.18
C LEU A 141 5.20 10.06 -9.02
N LEU A 142 5.42 8.86 -9.56
CA LEU A 142 4.48 7.76 -9.46
C LEU A 142 4.70 7.00 -8.15
N LEU A 143 3.63 6.90 -7.37
CA LEU A 143 3.54 6.07 -6.16
C LEU A 143 2.97 4.69 -6.51
N PRO A 144 3.27 3.65 -5.71
CA PRO A 144 2.60 2.35 -5.85
C PRO A 144 1.08 2.45 -5.66
N ALA A 145 0.35 1.55 -6.28
CA ALA A 145 -1.09 1.40 -6.09
C ALA A 145 -1.43 0.50 -4.88
N SER A 146 -0.48 -0.32 -4.42
CA SER A 146 -0.66 -1.24 -3.29
C SER A 146 0.48 -1.13 -2.29
N GLU A 147 0.18 -1.38 -1.01
CA GLU A 147 1.19 -1.46 0.06
C GLU A 147 1.99 -2.77 -0.01
N ALA A 148 1.43 -3.86 -0.53
CA ALA A 148 2.15 -5.12 -0.73
C ALA A 148 2.88 -5.09 -2.07
N LEU A 149 4.17 -4.77 -2.05
CA LEU A 149 5.02 -4.70 -3.23
C LEU A 149 5.58 -6.09 -3.57
N LEU A 150 5.60 -6.44 -4.86
CA LEU A 150 6.11 -7.72 -5.35
C LEU A 150 7.47 -7.56 -6.06
N ASP A 151 8.37 -6.77 -5.48
CA ASP A 151 9.77 -6.77 -5.90
C ASP A 151 10.51 -8.04 -5.42
N GLU A 152 11.68 -8.28 -5.98
CA GLU A 152 12.44 -9.51 -5.73
C GLU A 152 12.80 -9.70 -4.26
N ASP A 153 13.16 -8.63 -3.56
CA ASP A 153 13.53 -8.68 -2.14
C ASP A 153 12.31 -8.96 -1.26
N SER A 154 11.17 -8.36 -1.56
CA SER A 154 9.90 -8.60 -0.86
C SER A 154 9.42 -10.05 -1.06
N ILE A 155 9.48 -10.57 -2.29
CA ILE A 155 9.13 -11.96 -2.59
C ILE A 155 10.07 -12.93 -1.85
N LYS A 156 11.38 -12.68 -1.92
CA LYS A 156 12.38 -13.50 -1.23
C LYS A 156 12.15 -13.52 0.29
N ARG A 157 11.89 -12.36 0.88
CA ARG A 157 11.62 -12.20 2.31
C ARG A 157 10.33 -12.91 2.71
N PHE A 158 9.25 -12.72 1.95
CA PHE A 158 7.99 -13.42 2.16
C PHE A 158 8.19 -14.94 2.15
N ARG A 159 8.84 -15.48 1.12
CA ARG A 159 9.08 -16.93 1.00
C ARG A 159 9.86 -17.50 2.20
N SER A 160 10.89 -16.80 2.67
CA SER A 160 11.69 -17.23 3.81
C SER A 160 10.85 -17.23 5.08
N ARG A 161 10.21 -16.11 5.41
CA ARG A 161 9.42 -15.95 6.64
C ARG A 161 8.17 -16.82 6.66
N TYR A 162 7.53 -16.99 5.51
CA TYR A 162 6.35 -17.85 5.40
C TYR A 162 6.69 -19.32 5.73
N ARG A 163 7.80 -19.82 5.20
CA ARG A 163 8.29 -21.18 5.50
C ARG A 163 8.75 -21.34 6.94
N GLU A 164 9.45 -20.33 7.47
CA GLU A 164 9.89 -20.32 8.86
C GLU A 164 8.70 -20.37 9.83
N MET A 165 7.66 -19.61 9.55
CA MET A 165 6.48 -19.48 10.42
C MET A 165 5.52 -20.67 10.30
N PHE A 166 5.31 -21.21 9.10
CA PHE A 166 4.26 -22.19 8.80
C PHE A 166 4.79 -23.58 8.40
N GLY A 167 6.11 -23.74 8.36
CA GLY A 167 6.77 -25.02 8.06
C GLY A 167 6.86 -25.34 6.55
N ALA A 168 7.53 -26.47 6.23
CA ALA A 168 7.80 -26.84 4.85
C ALA A 168 6.54 -27.11 4.01
N ASN A 169 5.49 -27.66 4.60
CA ASN A 169 4.22 -27.94 3.91
C ASN A 169 3.46 -26.68 3.50
N ALA A 170 3.88 -25.50 4.00
CA ALA A 170 3.29 -24.22 3.62
C ALA A 170 3.57 -23.83 2.16
N THR A 171 4.52 -24.49 1.50
CA THR A 171 4.82 -24.26 0.07
C THR A 171 3.69 -24.65 -0.88
N GLN A 172 2.73 -25.47 -0.41
CA GLN A 172 1.53 -25.85 -1.17
C GLN A 172 0.34 -24.87 -0.95
N ASP A 173 0.58 -23.80 -0.21
CA ASP A 173 -0.43 -22.78 0.02
C ASP A 173 -0.57 -21.90 -1.23
N PRO A 174 -1.80 -21.67 -1.75
CA PRO A 174 -2.03 -20.84 -2.92
C PRO A 174 -1.44 -19.42 -2.81
N LEU A 175 -1.38 -18.85 -1.59
CA LEU A 175 -0.74 -17.56 -1.37
C LEU A 175 0.78 -17.66 -1.57
N TYR A 176 1.42 -18.70 -1.01
CA TYR A 176 2.85 -18.91 -1.18
C TYR A 176 3.22 -19.12 -2.64
N GLU A 177 2.45 -19.92 -3.37
CA GLU A 177 2.66 -20.17 -4.80
C GLU A 177 2.49 -18.88 -5.61
N ALA A 178 1.37 -18.17 -5.44
CA ALA A 178 1.10 -16.94 -6.17
C ALA A 178 2.21 -15.90 -5.96
N VAL A 179 2.57 -15.62 -4.71
CA VAL A 179 3.63 -14.64 -4.40
C VAL A 179 4.99 -15.10 -4.92
N SER A 180 5.30 -16.40 -4.84
CA SER A 180 6.57 -16.95 -5.35
C SER A 180 6.71 -16.77 -6.86
N ASP A 181 5.59 -16.79 -7.59
CA ASP A 181 5.52 -16.53 -9.04
C ASP A 181 5.40 -15.03 -9.38
N GLY A 182 5.46 -14.15 -8.39
CA GLY A 182 5.26 -12.71 -8.59
C GLY A 182 3.83 -12.32 -8.93
N ARG A 183 2.86 -13.19 -8.64
CA ARG A 183 1.42 -12.96 -8.87
C ARG A 183 0.73 -12.48 -7.59
N ARG A 184 -0.18 -11.53 -7.76
CA ARG A 184 -1.02 -11.05 -6.65
C ARG A 184 -2.14 -12.06 -6.36
N LEU A 185 -2.45 -12.20 -5.09
CA LEU A 185 -3.61 -12.95 -4.61
C LEU A 185 -4.47 -12.03 -3.73
N ALA A 186 -5.79 -12.10 -3.89
CA ALA A 186 -6.71 -11.28 -3.11
C ALA A 186 -6.52 -11.51 -1.60
N GLY A 187 -6.44 -10.42 -0.83
CA GLY A 187 -6.22 -10.44 0.60
C GLY A 187 -4.77 -10.63 1.05
N MET A 188 -3.80 -10.68 0.11
CA MET A 188 -2.38 -10.84 0.45
C MET A 188 -1.84 -9.74 1.35
N GLU A 189 -2.48 -8.60 1.39
CA GLU A 189 -2.11 -7.45 2.23
C GLU A 189 -2.14 -7.79 3.73
N HIS A 190 -2.93 -8.76 4.16
CA HIS A 190 -2.93 -9.24 5.55
C HIS A 190 -1.62 -9.91 5.98
N TRP A 191 -0.77 -10.31 5.03
CA TRP A 191 0.59 -10.81 5.26
C TRP A 191 1.67 -9.76 5.00
N LEU A 192 1.32 -8.48 4.90
CA LEU A 192 2.28 -7.38 4.69
C LEU A 192 3.53 -7.45 5.59
N PRO A 193 3.46 -7.86 6.87
CA PRO A 193 4.64 -8.04 7.72
C PRO A 193 5.68 -9.03 7.18
N LEU A 194 5.28 -9.97 6.33
CA LEU A 194 6.20 -10.95 5.75
C LEU A 194 6.94 -10.42 4.51
N PHE A 195 6.40 -9.39 3.86
CA PHE A 195 7.01 -8.76 2.67
C PHE A 195 8.06 -7.73 3.05
N GLU A 196 7.87 -7.02 4.15
CA GLU A 196 8.67 -5.89 4.55
C GLU A 196 9.70 -6.26 5.61
N GLU A 197 10.84 -5.60 5.64
CA GLU A 197 11.84 -5.81 6.67
C GLU A 197 11.28 -5.49 8.05
N LYS A 198 10.64 -4.34 8.14
CA LYS A 198 9.90 -3.85 9.32
C LYS A 198 8.79 -2.92 8.86
N LEU A 199 7.59 -3.09 9.41
CA LEU A 199 6.53 -2.11 9.28
C LEU A 199 6.75 -0.96 10.26
N ALA A 200 6.27 0.20 9.88
CA ALA A 200 6.23 1.41 10.68
C ALA A 200 4.81 1.68 11.22
N THR A 201 4.67 2.70 12.01
CA THR A 201 3.41 3.28 12.47
C THR A 201 3.17 4.62 11.80
N LEU A 202 1.96 5.17 11.90
CA LEU A 202 1.70 6.54 11.44
C LEU A 202 2.63 7.55 12.13
N PHE A 203 2.98 7.30 13.39
CA PHE A 203 3.84 8.19 14.17
C PHE A 203 5.27 8.29 13.62
N ASP A 204 5.78 7.24 12.97
CA ASP A 204 7.10 7.24 12.34
C ASP A 204 7.16 8.14 11.08
N HIS A 205 6.02 8.58 10.58
CA HIS A 205 5.91 9.53 9.45
C HIS A 205 5.79 10.99 9.91
N LEU A 206 5.66 11.23 11.22
CA LEU A 206 5.54 12.56 11.79
C LEU A 206 6.92 13.14 12.12
N GLY A 207 7.03 14.46 12.03
CA GLY A 207 8.21 15.19 12.48
C GLY A 207 8.18 15.46 13.98
N LYS A 208 9.33 15.84 14.53
CA LYS A 208 9.47 16.12 15.96
C LYS A 208 8.62 17.31 16.46
N ASP A 209 8.28 18.22 15.53
CA ASP A 209 7.51 19.43 15.83
C ASP A 209 6.02 19.29 15.47
N ASP A 210 5.58 18.10 15.07
CA ASP A 210 4.18 17.85 14.69
C ASP A 210 3.32 17.72 15.94
N LEU A 211 2.24 18.51 16.02
CA LEU A 211 1.27 18.47 17.09
C LEU A 211 0.24 17.36 16.84
N ILE A 212 0.04 16.50 17.83
CA ILE A 212 -1.03 15.50 17.83
C ILE A 212 -2.16 15.98 18.73
N VAL A 213 -3.37 16.06 18.17
CA VAL A 213 -4.59 16.38 18.91
C VAL A 213 -5.49 15.16 18.89
N ILE A 214 -5.91 14.72 20.06
CA ILE A 214 -6.74 13.52 20.26
C ILE A 214 -7.90 13.87 21.16
N ASP A 215 -9.10 13.46 20.77
CA ASP A 215 -10.24 13.51 21.67
C ASP A 215 -10.40 12.21 22.48
N GLN A 216 -11.10 12.29 23.59
CA GLN A 216 -11.27 11.15 24.50
C GLN A 216 -12.06 10.00 23.86
N ALA A 217 -12.99 10.29 22.96
CA ALA A 217 -13.78 9.27 22.27
C ALA A 217 -12.90 8.44 21.30
N SER A 218 -11.86 9.05 20.71
CA SER A 218 -10.90 8.37 19.85
C SER A 218 -10.08 7.31 20.59
N ILE A 219 -9.76 7.54 21.86
CA ILE A 219 -9.05 6.55 22.70
C ILE A 219 -9.95 5.35 22.97
N ALA A 220 -11.19 5.59 23.39
CA ALA A 220 -12.16 4.52 23.62
C ALA A 220 -12.44 3.71 22.34
N ALA A 221 -12.57 4.38 21.20
CA ALA A 221 -12.73 3.73 19.91
C ALA A 221 -11.51 2.88 19.50
N ALA A 222 -10.30 3.30 19.86
CA ALA A 222 -9.10 2.51 19.62
C ALA A 222 -9.07 1.23 20.49
N ASP A 223 -9.44 1.32 21.75
CA ASP A 223 -9.51 0.17 22.66
C ASP A 223 -10.57 -0.85 22.20
N GLU A 224 -11.74 -0.38 21.76
CA GLU A 224 -12.78 -1.23 21.16
C GLU A 224 -12.27 -1.90 19.88
N ARG A 225 -11.60 -1.14 19.02
CA ARG A 225 -11.05 -1.69 17.77
C ARG A 225 -9.98 -2.75 17.99
N VAL A 226 -9.13 -2.61 19.01
CA VAL A 226 -8.13 -3.63 19.37
C VAL A 226 -8.82 -4.94 19.76
N LYS A 227 -9.95 -4.87 20.49
CA LYS A 227 -10.76 -6.04 20.83
C LYS A 227 -11.37 -6.69 19.58
N ASP A 228 -11.99 -5.88 18.72
CA ASP A 228 -12.56 -6.36 17.45
C ASP A 228 -11.52 -7.12 16.61
N ILE A 229 -10.31 -6.58 16.49
CA ILE A 229 -9.22 -7.21 15.73
C ILE A 229 -8.86 -8.58 16.32
N SER A 230 -8.80 -8.68 17.66
CA SER A 230 -8.54 -9.95 18.35
C SER A 230 -9.66 -10.94 18.12
N ASP A 231 -10.91 -10.52 18.21
CA ASP A 231 -12.08 -11.36 17.99
C ASP A 231 -12.13 -11.89 16.54
N TYR A 232 -11.83 -11.05 15.54
CA TYR A 232 -11.72 -11.49 14.15
C TYR A 232 -10.59 -12.52 13.96
N TYR A 233 -9.44 -12.31 14.61
CA TYR A 233 -8.33 -13.25 14.56
C TYR A 233 -8.74 -14.62 15.14
N ASP A 234 -9.35 -14.65 16.33
CA ASP A 234 -9.77 -15.86 17.02
C ASP A 234 -10.83 -16.63 16.23
N GLN A 235 -11.83 -15.92 15.68
CA GLN A 235 -12.84 -16.51 14.81
C GLN A 235 -12.21 -17.12 13.55
N ARG A 236 -11.28 -16.42 12.92
CA ARG A 236 -10.62 -16.92 11.71
C ARG A 236 -9.74 -18.14 12.01
N THR A 237 -9.04 -18.12 13.13
CA THR A 237 -8.19 -19.24 13.57
C THR A 237 -9.03 -20.47 13.92
N ALA A 238 -10.17 -20.29 14.59
CA ALA A 238 -11.09 -21.39 14.91
C ALA A 238 -11.66 -22.09 13.65
N ILE A 239 -12.05 -21.30 12.64
CA ILE A 239 -12.54 -21.83 11.36
C ILE A 239 -11.43 -22.61 10.63
N THR A 240 -10.21 -22.09 10.65
CA THR A 240 -9.07 -22.73 9.98
C THR A 240 -8.68 -24.04 10.64
N GLY A 241 -8.80 -24.14 11.96
CA GLY A 241 -8.56 -25.38 12.72
C GLY A 241 -9.58 -26.50 12.42
N GLN A 242 -10.81 -26.15 12.02
CA GLN A 242 -11.88 -27.11 11.72
C GLN A 242 -11.96 -27.53 10.24
N ALA A 243 -11.62 -26.61 9.34
CA ALA A 243 -11.59 -26.87 7.90
C ALA A 243 -10.14 -27.12 7.47
N LYS A 244 -9.92 -28.05 6.53
CA LYS A 244 -8.63 -28.22 5.82
C LYS A 244 -8.32 -26.99 4.94
N GLY A 245 -8.53 -25.78 5.47
CA GLY A 245 -8.34 -24.51 4.77
C GLY A 245 -6.92 -23.99 4.93
N ASN A 246 -6.32 -23.56 3.82
CA ASN A 246 -4.93 -23.06 3.77
C ASN A 246 -4.78 -21.61 4.23
N TYR A 247 -5.76 -21.01 4.92
CA TYR A 247 -5.64 -19.63 5.43
C TYR A 247 -4.89 -19.64 6.77
N ARG A 248 -3.78 -18.95 6.85
CA ARG A 248 -2.88 -18.89 8.01
C ARG A 248 -2.71 -17.46 8.50
N PRO A 249 -3.62 -16.94 9.34
CA PRO A 249 -3.57 -15.56 9.79
C PRO A 249 -2.33 -15.29 10.64
N LEU A 250 -1.75 -14.13 10.48
CA LEU A 250 -0.70 -13.62 11.38
C LEU A 250 -1.34 -13.13 12.68
N LYS A 251 -0.59 -13.15 13.79
CA LYS A 251 -1.05 -12.55 15.04
C LYS A 251 -1.36 -11.07 14.86
N PRO A 252 -2.35 -10.52 15.60
CA PRO A 252 -2.77 -9.13 15.46
C PRO A 252 -1.63 -8.12 15.57
N ASP A 253 -0.71 -8.29 16.51
CA ASP A 253 0.41 -7.41 16.77
C ASP A 253 1.42 -7.31 15.59
N ALA A 254 1.39 -8.25 14.65
CA ALA A 254 2.20 -8.17 13.45
C ALA A 254 1.76 -7.03 12.50
N LEU A 255 0.45 -6.75 12.39
CA LEU A 255 -0.12 -5.78 11.45
C LEU A 255 -0.81 -4.60 12.13
N TYR A 256 -1.11 -4.71 13.41
CA TYR A 256 -1.79 -3.67 14.19
C TYR A 256 -1.01 -3.33 15.47
N LEU A 257 -1.13 -2.09 15.91
CA LEU A 257 -0.63 -1.68 17.22
C LEU A 257 -1.47 -2.30 18.32
N THR A 258 -0.81 -2.72 19.39
CA THR A 258 -1.47 -3.04 20.65
C THR A 258 -1.89 -1.74 21.35
N GLY A 259 -2.83 -1.83 22.31
CA GLY A 259 -3.21 -0.67 23.14
C GLY A 259 -2.03 -0.05 23.88
N GLU A 260 -1.08 -0.89 24.37
CA GLU A 260 0.13 -0.43 25.04
C GLU A 260 1.07 0.32 24.08
N GLU A 261 1.28 -0.19 22.86
CA GLU A 261 2.10 0.48 21.86
C GLU A 261 1.49 1.81 21.44
N LEU A 262 0.15 1.87 21.25
CA LEU A 262 -0.53 3.12 20.95
C LEU A 262 -0.34 4.14 22.07
N LYS A 263 -0.58 3.74 23.30
CA LYS A 263 -0.40 4.61 24.48
C LYS A 263 1.02 5.16 24.55
N LYS A 264 2.02 4.29 24.40
CA LYS A 264 3.43 4.67 24.40
C LYS A 264 3.78 5.64 23.27
N ALA A 265 3.24 5.42 22.06
CA ALA A 265 3.45 6.31 20.94
C ALA A 265 2.84 7.71 21.18
N LEU A 266 1.66 7.77 21.80
CA LEU A 266 1.00 9.02 22.15
C LEU A 266 1.72 9.77 23.27
N GLU A 267 2.26 9.07 24.26
CA GLU A 267 3.07 9.67 25.35
C GLU A 267 4.41 10.23 24.85
N ALA A 268 4.99 9.60 23.83
CA ALA A 268 6.23 10.05 23.20
C ALA A 268 6.05 11.26 22.26
N ALA A 269 4.83 11.52 21.83
CA ALA A 269 4.53 12.64 20.94
C ALA A 269 4.58 13.98 21.69
N PRO A 270 5.03 15.08 21.07
CA PRO A 270 5.02 16.39 21.72
C PRO A 270 3.59 16.79 22.04
N ALA A 271 3.27 16.76 23.34
CA ALA A 271 1.97 17.18 23.86
C ALA A 271 2.05 18.64 24.29
N HIS A 272 1.31 19.51 23.63
CA HIS A 272 0.89 20.77 24.27
C HIS A 272 -0.38 20.48 25.06
N ARG A 273 -0.23 20.53 26.38
CA ARG A 273 -1.35 20.54 27.33
C ARG A 273 -1.97 21.94 27.38
#